data_4cb5d0e00bea91374c84ed5d7454bc1e
#
_entry.id   4cb5d0e00bea91374c84ed5d7454bc1e
#
_cell.length_a   1.000
_cell.length_b   1.000
_cell.length_c   1.000
_cell.angle_alpha   90.00
_cell.angle_beta   90.00
_cell.angle_gamma   90.00
#
_symmetry.space_group_name_H-M   'P 1'
#
loop_
_entity.id
_entity.type
_entity.pdbx_description
1 polymer ?
#
loop_
_entity_poly.entity_id
_entity_poly.type
_entity_poly.pdbx_seq_one_letter_code
_entity_poly.pdbx_strand_id
1 'polypeptide(L)'
;MSRHFKKEEFDKIFEIYLSEGTKNALHFMKEIEPKLIFIKSTSLRNRLKKIVSYYNLNMENQLLTKSGSQRKPGSGRPKKDKKSKVPNFEKIYQIRSNNYRNSILWNCRKILDATRQTISKWKTNSISKKEEKYEQYREIILKVFYENKQVYGRVKMSIVLREKYGIYINYRTLGRIMKYLNIKSIVRNKKKAREKKNTNFQKEDLVKRDFNDKDSRGIIATDVTYIPAPADLKLFQNHIFLSAIIEYKTKRILGYSISTKNDLKLVIDNFKNIKDFNRDSFIIHSDHGYQYTSKYYIDMIERKNGKVSFSRVGNSLDNREIEYWFSCLKSEWLKKVDYSKITFNELKKLIHQYIIWYNIKRIQSVLDWKSPQQYAEMIQC
;
A
#
# COMPACT_ATOMS: atom_id res chain seq x y z
N MET A 1 -22.45 37.77 -30.87
CA MET A 1 -22.65 36.39 -30.40
C MET A 1 -22.14 35.45 -31.46
N SER A 2 -21.14 34.63 -31.18
CA SER A 2 -20.64 33.64 -32.13
C SER A 2 -21.62 32.48 -32.18
N ARG A 3 -22.15 32.15 -33.37
CA ARG A 3 -22.99 30.98 -33.63
C ARG A 3 -22.21 29.70 -33.19
N HIS A 4 -22.80 28.87 -32.35
CA HIS A 4 -22.27 27.53 -32.09
C HIS A 4 -22.71 26.62 -33.23
N PHE A 5 -21.79 25.88 -33.82
CA PHE A 5 -22.12 24.84 -34.82
C PHE A 5 -23.11 23.84 -34.25
N LYS A 6 -24.05 23.33 -35.08
CA LYS A 6 -24.93 22.25 -34.70
C LYS A 6 -24.16 20.92 -34.66
N LYS A 7 -24.69 19.90 -34.00
CA LYS A 7 -24.03 18.61 -33.86
C LYS A 7 -23.64 17.99 -35.17
N GLU A 8 -24.56 17.99 -36.14
CA GLU A 8 -24.36 17.47 -37.51
C GLU A 8 -23.24 18.20 -38.28
N GLU A 9 -23.12 19.52 -38.05
CA GLU A 9 -22.03 20.32 -38.60
C GLU A 9 -20.68 19.98 -37.98
N PHE A 10 -20.67 19.66 -36.69
CA PHE A 10 -19.47 19.17 -36.00
C PHE A 10 -19.02 17.81 -36.53
N ASP A 11 -19.95 16.86 -36.69
CA ASP A 11 -19.68 15.53 -37.22
C ASP A 11 -19.03 15.62 -38.59
N LYS A 12 -19.60 16.44 -39.46
CA LYS A 12 -19.12 16.64 -40.83
C LYS A 12 -17.76 17.33 -40.94
N ILE A 13 -17.49 18.33 -40.03
CA ILE A 13 -16.17 18.97 -39.92
C ILE A 13 -15.13 17.94 -39.47
N PHE A 14 -15.49 17.05 -38.59
CA PHE A 14 -14.57 16.02 -38.07
C PHE A 14 -14.28 14.94 -39.13
N GLU A 15 -15.28 14.50 -39.90
CA GLU A 15 -15.10 13.56 -41.01
C GLU A 15 -14.19 14.14 -42.12
N ILE A 16 -14.41 15.40 -42.53
CA ILE A 16 -13.53 16.09 -43.47
C ILE A 16 -12.10 16.25 -42.92
N TYR A 17 -11.99 16.49 -41.63
CA TYR A 17 -10.68 16.56 -41.00
C TYR A 17 -9.92 15.23 -41.04
N LEU A 18 -10.61 14.10 -40.86
CA LEU A 18 -10.01 12.77 -40.88
C LEU A 18 -9.66 12.34 -42.31
N SER A 19 -10.54 12.62 -43.31
CA SER A 19 -10.37 12.16 -44.68
C SER A 19 -9.49 13.09 -45.53
N GLU A 20 -9.63 14.40 -45.37
CA GLU A 20 -9.05 15.40 -46.26
C GLU A 20 -8.08 16.36 -45.59
N GLY A 21 -7.98 16.28 -44.25
CA GLY A 21 -7.02 17.02 -43.48
C GLY A 21 -7.44 18.45 -43.06
N THR A 22 -6.52 19.15 -42.40
CA THR A 22 -6.79 20.42 -41.74
C THR A 22 -7.23 21.56 -42.65
N LYS A 23 -6.72 21.62 -43.88
CA LYS A 23 -7.04 22.72 -44.81
C LYS A 23 -8.50 22.67 -45.27
N ASN A 24 -8.98 21.50 -45.67
CA ASN A 24 -10.33 21.31 -46.17
C ASN A 24 -11.37 21.43 -45.07
N ALA A 25 -11.08 20.89 -43.86
CA ALA A 25 -11.93 21.12 -42.67
C ALA A 25 -12.08 22.61 -42.31
N LEU A 26 -11.01 23.41 -42.44
CA LEU A 26 -11.06 24.85 -42.20
C LEU A 26 -11.82 25.58 -43.33
N HIS A 27 -11.74 25.12 -44.58
CA HIS A 27 -12.50 25.65 -45.68
C HIS A 27 -13.99 25.41 -45.47
N PHE A 28 -14.38 24.20 -45.17
CA PHE A 28 -15.76 23.81 -44.87
C PHE A 28 -16.35 24.59 -43.67
N MET A 29 -15.57 24.82 -42.63
CA MET A 29 -15.99 25.68 -41.50
C MET A 29 -16.34 27.12 -41.93
N LYS A 30 -15.63 27.69 -42.94
CA LYS A 30 -15.90 29.02 -43.48
C LYS A 30 -17.12 29.03 -44.38
N GLU A 31 -17.39 27.95 -45.10
CA GLU A 31 -18.60 27.77 -45.95
C GLU A 31 -19.87 27.76 -45.09
N ILE A 32 -19.85 27.00 -43.99
CA ILE A 32 -20.99 26.93 -43.05
C ILE A 32 -21.23 28.26 -42.32
N GLU A 33 -20.16 28.93 -41.93
CA GLU A 33 -20.25 30.21 -41.22
C GLU A 33 -19.38 31.28 -41.93
N PRO A 34 -19.91 32.07 -42.86
CA PRO A 34 -19.17 33.08 -43.65
C PRO A 34 -18.46 34.12 -42.80
N LYS A 35 -18.98 34.42 -41.59
CA LYS A 35 -18.33 35.35 -40.64
C LYS A 35 -16.94 34.89 -40.18
N LEU A 36 -16.63 33.60 -40.35
CA LEU A 36 -15.31 33.07 -39.99
C LEU A 36 -14.22 33.45 -41.03
N ILE A 37 -14.58 33.97 -42.18
CA ILE A 37 -13.62 34.48 -43.16
C ILE A 37 -12.79 35.63 -42.60
N PHE A 38 -13.40 36.47 -41.73
CA PHE A 38 -12.76 37.61 -41.08
C PHE A 38 -11.97 37.27 -39.81
N ILE A 39 -11.95 36.03 -39.40
CA ILE A 39 -11.24 35.60 -38.21
C ILE A 39 -9.80 35.18 -38.54
N LYS A 40 -8.83 35.61 -37.72
CA LYS A 40 -7.42 35.21 -37.87
C LYS A 40 -7.28 33.70 -37.96
N SER A 41 -6.48 33.22 -38.90
CA SER A 41 -6.27 31.78 -39.18
C SER A 41 -5.86 30.95 -37.97
N THR A 42 -5.15 31.57 -37.02
CA THR A 42 -4.76 30.97 -35.73
C THR A 42 -5.96 30.70 -34.82
N SER A 43 -6.94 31.58 -34.77
CA SER A 43 -8.16 31.42 -33.99
C SER A 43 -9.07 30.32 -34.57
N LEU A 44 -9.14 30.24 -35.90
CA LEU A 44 -9.90 29.21 -36.60
C LEU A 44 -9.29 27.81 -36.38
N ARG A 45 -7.95 27.69 -36.45
CA ARG A 45 -7.25 26.45 -36.13
C ARG A 45 -7.47 26.03 -34.68
N ASN A 46 -7.57 26.96 -33.73
CA ASN A 46 -7.85 26.65 -32.35
C ASN A 46 -9.31 26.17 -32.15
N ARG A 47 -10.28 26.67 -32.94
CA ARG A 47 -11.66 26.15 -32.93
C ARG A 47 -11.70 24.72 -33.48
N LEU A 48 -11.04 24.44 -34.61
CA LEU A 48 -10.93 23.09 -35.13
C LEU A 48 -10.28 22.11 -34.15
N LYS A 49 -9.21 22.52 -33.46
CA LYS A 49 -8.59 21.71 -32.41
C LYS A 49 -9.55 21.35 -31.27
N LYS A 50 -10.45 22.25 -30.89
CA LYS A 50 -11.48 21.99 -29.87
C LYS A 50 -12.49 20.95 -30.35
N ILE A 51 -12.90 21.01 -31.64
CA ILE A 51 -13.79 20.02 -32.24
C ILE A 51 -13.14 18.65 -32.24
N VAL A 52 -11.92 18.53 -32.76
CA VAL A 52 -11.16 17.29 -32.80
C VAL A 52 -10.93 16.72 -31.38
N SER A 53 -10.62 17.59 -30.41
CA SER A 53 -10.47 17.17 -29.01
C SER A 53 -11.77 16.64 -28.40
N TYR A 54 -12.91 17.23 -28.75
CA TYR A 54 -14.22 16.75 -28.28
C TYR A 54 -14.54 15.34 -28.78
N TYR A 55 -14.25 15.04 -30.05
CA TYR A 55 -14.48 13.72 -30.62
C TYR A 55 -13.50 12.66 -30.10
N ASN A 56 -12.24 13.01 -29.98
CA ASN A 56 -11.24 12.10 -29.39
C ASN A 56 -11.59 11.74 -27.94
N LEU A 57 -12.06 12.70 -27.14
CA LEU A 57 -12.55 12.45 -25.77
C LEU A 57 -13.80 11.56 -25.74
N ASN A 58 -14.72 11.72 -26.72
CA ASN A 58 -15.92 10.89 -26.80
C ASN A 58 -15.61 9.46 -27.28
N MET A 59 -14.66 9.28 -28.19
CA MET A 59 -14.19 7.96 -28.61
C MET A 59 -13.48 7.23 -27.47
N GLU A 60 -12.62 7.90 -26.69
CA GLU A 60 -12.00 7.35 -25.48
C GLU A 60 -13.05 6.99 -24.42
N ASN A 61 -14.07 7.81 -24.22
CA ASN A 61 -15.16 7.52 -23.29
C ASN A 61 -16.04 6.33 -23.73
N GLN A 62 -16.27 6.12 -25.02
CA GLN A 62 -16.98 4.93 -25.53
C GLN A 62 -16.17 3.64 -25.34
N LEU A 63 -14.85 3.70 -25.39
CA LEU A 63 -13.96 2.58 -25.07
C LEU A 63 -13.89 2.31 -23.56
N LEU A 64 -14.04 3.33 -22.71
CA LEU A 64 -14.00 3.23 -21.25
C LEU A 64 -15.33 2.77 -20.64
N THR A 65 -16.49 2.97 -21.31
CA THR A 65 -17.79 2.50 -20.80
C THR A 65 -17.96 0.97 -20.89
N LYS A 66 -17.07 0.27 -21.57
CA LYS A 66 -17.01 -1.21 -21.55
C LYS A 66 -16.28 -1.79 -20.31
N SER A 67 -15.60 -0.98 -19.50
CA SER A 67 -14.98 -1.40 -18.24
C SER A 67 -15.48 -0.51 -17.08
N GLY A 68 -16.54 -0.97 -16.41
CA GLY A 68 -17.28 -0.23 -15.38
C GLY A 68 -16.44 0.38 -14.27
N SER A 69 -16.22 1.69 -14.32
CA SER A 69 -16.12 2.56 -13.13
C SER A 69 -16.28 4.02 -13.53
N GLN A 70 -17.48 4.54 -13.35
CA GLN A 70 -17.78 5.96 -13.52
C GLN A 70 -17.12 6.77 -12.38
N ARG A 71 -16.18 7.66 -12.71
CA ARG A 71 -15.80 8.81 -11.89
C ARG A 71 -16.39 10.07 -12.50
N LYS A 72 -17.10 10.85 -11.67
CA LYS A 72 -17.70 12.14 -12.05
C LYS A 72 -16.65 13.06 -12.69
N PRO A 73 -16.95 13.76 -13.81
CA PRO A 73 -16.06 14.75 -14.39
C PRO A 73 -16.03 15.98 -13.46
N GLY A 74 -14.84 16.39 -13.03
CA GLY A 74 -14.67 17.67 -12.33
C GLY A 74 -13.68 17.73 -11.17
N SER A 75 -13.04 16.63 -10.74
CA SER A 75 -12.06 16.71 -9.67
C SER A 75 -10.69 16.16 -10.08
N GLY A 76 -9.77 17.05 -10.40
CA GLY A 76 -8.36 16.76 -10.50
C GLY A 76 -7.79 16.87 -11.91
N ARG A 77 -6.65 17.53 -11.97
CA ARG A 77 -5.79 17.63 -13.14
C ARG A 77 -5.61 16.23 -13.76
N PRO A 78 -5.84 16.02 -15.08
CA PRO A 78 -5.71 14.71 -15.71
C PRO A 78 -4.33 14.12 -15.40
N LYS A 79 -4.30 12.90 -14.85
CA LYS A 79 -3.05 12.18 -14.64
C LYS A 79 -2.50 11.83 -16.02
N LYS A 80 -1.49 12.56 -16.47
CA LYS A 80 -0.67 12.11 -17.60
C LYS A 80 -0.09 10.75 -17.24
N ASP A 81 -0.41 9.73 -18.00
CA ASP A 81 0.24 8.43 -17.87
C ASP A 81 1.73 8.63 -18.08
N LYS A 82 2.47 8.57 -16.98
CA LYS A 82 3.93 8.59 -16.99
C LYS A 82 4.43 7.18 -17.31
N LYS A 83 4.20 6.70 -18.52
CA LYS A 83 5.13 5.72 -19.09
C LYS A 83 6.47 6.43 -19.17
N SER A 84 7.47 5.93 -18.49
CA SER A 84 8.86 6.36 -18.62
C SER A 84 9.29 6.07 -20.07
N LYS A 85 9.02 7.02 -20.96
CA LYS A 85 9.57 6.98 -22.31
C LYS A 85 11.05 7.30 -22.17
N VAL A 86 11.88 6.28 -22.02
CA VAL A 86 13.31 6.41 -22.35
C VAL A 86 13.34 6.81 -23.82
N PRO A 87 13.89 7.97 -24.15
CA PRO A 87 13.95 8.41 -25.54
C PRO A 87 14.76 7.38 -26.34
N ASN A 88 14.22 6.89 -27.44
CA ASN A 88 15.01 6.10 -28.38
C ASN A 88 16.00 7.04 -29.06
N PHE A 89 17.22 7.09 -28.53
CA PHE A 89 18.29 7.97 -29.00
C PHE A 89 18.70 7.68 -30.46
N GLU A 90 18.49 6.47 -30.97
CA GLU A 90 18.76 6.14 -32.38
C GLU A 90 17.86 6.92 -33.32
N LYS A 91 16.57 7.10 -33.01
CA LYS A 91 15.69 7.98 -33.77
C LYS A 91 16.12 9.45 -33.74
N ILE A 92 16.77 9.88 -32.68
CA ILE A 92 17.29 11.26 -32.55
C ILE A 92 18.55 11.43 -33.38
N TYR A 93 19.40 10.40 -33.51
CA TYR A 93 20.61 10.43 -34.36
C TYR A 93 20.29 10.44 -35.85
N GLN A 94 19.27 9.72 -36.31
CA GLN A 94 18.85 9.74 -37.74
C GLN A 94 18.30 11.11 -38.18
N ILE A 95 17.76 11.90 -37.27
CA ILE A 95 17.28 13.27 -37.55
C ILE A 95 18.46 14.28 -37.64
N ARG A 96 19.68 13.92 -37.21
CA ARG A 96 20.86 14.78 -37.20
C ARG A 96 21.48 15.06 -38.58
N SER A 97 21.13 14.30 -39.60
CA SER A 97 21.78 14.41 -40.93
C SER A 97 21.24 15.58 -41.79
N ASN A 98 20.17 16.24 -41.38
CA ASN A 98 19.60 17.36 -42.15
C ASN A 98 19.67 18.69 -41.41
N ASN A 99 20.40 19.61 -41.97
CA ASN A 99 20.88 20.96 -41.60
C ASN A 99 19.86 22.00 -41.03
N TYR A 100 19.07 21.72 -39.99
CA TYR A 100 18.23 22.74 -39.35
C TYR A 100 18.25 22.64 -37.83
N ARG A 101 19.17 23.33 -37.16
CA ARG A 101 19.33 23.31 -35.68
C ARG A 101 18.06 23.70 -34.91
N ASN A 102 17.22 24.58 -35.41
CA ASN A 102 15.99 25.01 -34.73
C ASN A 102 14.80 24.08 -34.99
N SER A 103 14.75 23.43 -36.14
CA SER A 103 13.67 22.49 -36.47
C SER A 103 13.85 21.15 -35.74
N ILE A 104 15.08 20.73 -35.47
CA ILE A 104 15.40 19.48 -34.73
C ILE A 104 14.90 19.57 -33.29
N LEU A 105 15.15 20.69 -32.59
CA LEU A 105 14.66 20.90 -31.22
C LEU A 105 13.13 20.97 -31.16
N TRP A 106 12.50 21.54 -32.18
CA TRP A 106 11.04 21.64 -32.28
C TRP A 106 10.42 20.27 -32.57
N ASN A 107 11.00 19.49 -33.47
CA ASN A 107 10.55 18.12 -33.80
C ASN A 107 10.77 17.15 -32.64
N CYS A 108 11.93 17.21 -31.95
CA CYS A 108 12.17 16.42 -30.73
C CYS A 108 11.13 16.77 -29.63
N ARG A 109 10.76 18.03 -29.50
CA ARG A 109 9.76 18.50 -28.55
C ARG A 109 8.37 17.93 -28.85
N LYS A 110 8.00 17.81 -30.13
CA LYS A 110 6.72 17.30 -30.61
C LYS A 110 6.63 15.78 -30.51
N ILE A 111 7.73 15.08 -30.87
CA ILE A 111 7.80 13.60 -30.88
C ILE A 111 7.93 13.05 -29.45
N LEU A 112 8.67 13.73 -28.58
CA LEU A 112 8.99 13.26 -27.21
C LEU A 112 8.09 13.86 -26.13
N ASP A 113 7.16 14.76 -26.48
CA ASP A 113 6.33 15.55 -25.53
C ASP A 113 7.18 16.13 -24.38
N ALA A 114 8.40 16.56 -24.71
CA ALA A 114 9.39 17.02 -23.74
C ALA A 114 9.66 18.53 -23.87
N THR A 115 9.98 19.20 -22.77
CA THR A 115 10.34 20.62 -22.79
C THR A 115 11.78 20.81 -23.30
N ARG A 116 12.11 22.01 -23.81
CA ARG A 116 13.48 22.38 -24.22
C ARG A 116 14.50 22.12 -23.11
N GLN A 117 14.14 22.43 -21.87
CA GLN A 117 14.98 22.19 -20.70
C GLN A 117 15.21 20.70 -20.44
N THR A 118 14.18 19.86 -20.63
CA THR A 118 14.29 18.42 -20.51
C THR A 118 15.26 17.83 -21.55
N ILE A 119 15.14 18.28 -22.80
CA ILE A 119 16.03 17.84 -23.88
C ILE A 119 17.49 18.28 -23.63
N SER A 120 17.68 19.52 -23.14
CA SER A 120 19.00 20.02 -22.78
C SER A 120 19.65 19.18 -21.67
N LYS A 121 18.90 18.84 -20.63
CA LYS A 121 19.38 17.95 -19.55
C LYS A 121 19.78 16.55 -20.05
N TRP A 122 19.00 15.99 -20.96
CA TRP A 122 19.35 14.69 -21.57
C TRP A 122 20.63 14.76 -22.42
N LYS A 123 20.88 15.88 -23.10
CA LYS A 123 22.10 16.09 -23.88
C LYS A 123 23.37 16.19 -23.03
N THR A 124 23.24 16.81 -21.86
CA THR A 124 24.38 17.03 -20.96
C THR A 124 24.64 15.89 -20.00
N ASN A 125 23.73 14.89 -19.95
CA ASN A 125 23.75 13.80 -18.95
C ASN A 125 23.94 14.33 -17.51
N SER A 126 23.61 15.61 -17.28
CA SER A 126 23.85 16.27 -16.00
C SER A 126 22.80 15.84 -14.99
N ILE A 127 23.28 15.27 -13.91
CA ILE A 127 22.49 15.01 -12.71
C ILE A 127 21.98 16.36 -12.20
N SER A 128 20.72 16.49 -11.90
CA SER A 128 20.22 17.74 -11.36
C SER A 128 20.72 17.93 -9.91
N LYS A 129 20.96 19.17 -9.46
CA LYS A 129 21.32 19.47 -8.05
C LYS A 129 20.44 18.76 -7.04
N LYS A 130 19.20 18.46 -7.43
CA LYS A 130 18.24 17.73 -6.60
C LYS A 130 18.53 16.23 -6.57
N GLU A 131 18.98 15.64 -7.66
CA GLU A 131 19.38 14.24 -7.77
C GLU A 131 20.71 14.00 -7.07
N GLU A 132 21.65 14.93 -7.17
CA GLU A 132 22.90 14.92 -6.37
C GLU A 132 22.59 14.87 -4.87
N LYS A 133 21.67 15.73 -4.41
CA LYS A 133 21.21 15.69 -3.02
C LYS A 133 20.53 14.36 -2.65
N TYR A 134 19.88 13.69 -3.60
CA TYR A 134 19.24 12.39 -3.34
C TYR A 134 20.28 11.27 -3.26
N GLU A 135 21.32 11.33 -4.11
CA GLU A 135 22.43 10.37 -4.07
C GLU A 135 23.21 10.47 -2.75
N GLN A 136 23.39 11.65 -2.19
CA GLN A 136 24.05 11.84 -0.89
C GLN A 136 23.41 10.98 0.22
N TYR A 137 22.11 10.73 0.17
CA TYR A 137 21.40 9.93 1.17
C TYR A 137 21.15 8.48 0.73
N ARG A 138 21.61 8.09 -0.44
CA ARG A 138 21.32 6.77 -1.04
C ARG A 138 21.69 5.63 -0.11
N GLU A 139 22.94 5.56 0.30
CA GLU A 139 23.48 4.43 1.08
C GLU A 139 22.77 4.27 2.41
N ILE A 140 22.61 5.36 3.15
CA ILE A 140 21.96 5.30 4.47
C ILE A 140 20.48 4.95 4.37
N ILE A 141 19.76 5.45 3.36
CA ILE A 141 18.36 5.12 3.14
C ILE A 141 18.21 3.65 2.75
N LEU A 142 19.05 3.14 1.86
CA LEU A 142 19.03 1.71 1.48
C LEU A 142 19.37 0.83 2.67
N LYS A 143 20.40 1.17 3.45
CA LYS A 143 20.76 0.45 4.68
C LYS A 143 19.57 0.35 5.63
N VAL A 144 18.96 1.47 6.01
CA VAL A 144 17.82 1.50 6.92
C VAL A 144 16.62 0.74 6.35
N PHE A 145 16.38 0.84 5.03
CA PHE A 145 15.27 0.13 4.37
C PHE A 145 15.43 -1.39 4.44
N TYR A 146 16.62 -1.91 4.16
CA TYR A 146 16.89 -3.36 4.19
C TYR A 146 17.04 -3.90 5.62
N GLU A 147 17.64 -3.17 6.55
CA GLU A 147 17.70 -3.53 7.97
C GLU A 147 16.29 -3.73 8.56
N ASN A 148 15.33 -2.92 8.12
CA ASN A 148 13.93 -3.02 8.52
C ASN A 148 13.08 -3.90 7.56
N LYS A 149 13.75 -4.85 6.87
CA LYS A 149 13.10 -5.88 6.05
C LYS A 149 12.13 -5.34 4.98
N GLN A 150 12.37 -4.11 4.50
CA GLN A 150 11.56 -3.41 3.49
C GLN A 150 10.11 -3.11 3.95
N VAL A 151 9.83 -3.19 5.24
CA VAL A 151 8.49 -2.96 5.81
C VAL A 151 8.20 -1.46 6.01
N TYR A 152 9.24 -0.67 6.25
CA TYR A 152 9.06 0.74 6.61
C TYR A 152 8.79 1.61 5.38
N GLY A 153 7.64 2.30 5.40
CA GLY A 153 7.33 3.36 4.47
C GLY A 153 7.97 4.70 4.88
N ARG A 154 7.80 5.72 4.05
CA ARG A 154 8.42 7.04 4.18
C ARG A 154 8.31 7.68 5.58
N VAL A 155 7.20 7.47 6.32
CA VAL A 155 7.01 8.05 7.65
C VAL A 155 7.90 7.36 8.69
N LYS A 156 7.83 6.03 8.79
CA LYS A 156 8.67 5.25 9.70
C LYS A 156 10.16 5.44 9.40
N MET A 157 10.52 5.44 8.11
CA MET A 157 11.89 5.69 7.66
C MET A 157 12.41 7.08 8.10
N SER A 158 11.58 8.14 7.99
CA SER A 158 12.02 9.48 8.42
C SER A 158 12.24 9.57 9.92
N ILE A 159 11.50 8.83 10.71
CA ILE A 159 11.67 8.75 12.17
C ILE A 159 12.97 8.02 12.52
N VAL A 160 13.19 6.85 11.94
CA VAL A 160 14.42 6.08 12.20
C VAL A 160 15.67 6.84 11.75
N LEU A 161 15.63 7.53 10.62
CA LEU A 161 16.73 8.36 10.15
C LEU A 161 17.05 9.50 11.14
N ARG A 162 16.02 10.12 11.70
CA ARG A 162 16.18 11.18 12.70
C ARG A 162 16.74 10.63 14.01
N GLU A 163 16.14 9.59 14.56
CA GLU A 163 16.45 9.09 15.91
C GLU A 163 17.77 8.31 15.97
N LYS A 164 18.03 7.47 14.95
CA LYS A 164 19.21 6.61 14.94
C LYS A 164 20.45 7.24 14.29
N TYR A 165 20.23 8.15 13.33
CA TYR A 165 21.31 8.70 12.51
C TYR A 165 21.41 10.23 12.57
N GLY A 166 20.52 10.92 13.30
CA GLY A 166 20.49 12.38 13.36
C GLY A 166 20.13 13.08 12.04
N ILE A 167 19.58 12.35 11.06
CA ILE A 167 19.30 12.86 9.73
C ILE A 167 17.86 13.35 9.64
N TYR A 168 17.68 14.66 9.50
CA TYR A 168 16.37 15.30 9.38
C TYR A 168 15.93 15.42 7.91
N ILE A 169 15.13 14.48 7.46
CA ILE A 169 14.50 14.50 6.14
C ILE A 169 12.98 14.45 6.31
N ASN A 170 12.29 15.48 5.76
CA ASN A 170 10.83 15.47 5.75
C ASN A 170 10.31 14.22 5.01
N TYR A 171 9.29 13.54 5.58
CA TYR A 171 8.73 12.30 5.02
C TYR A 171 8.22 12.45 3.58
N ARG A 172 7.78 13.65 3.15
CA ARG A 172 7.38 13.93 1.75
C ARG A 172 8.60 13.91 0.82
N THR A 173 9.69 14.51 1.25
CA THR A 173 10.97 14.51 0.52
C THR A 173 11.54 13.09 0.47
N LEU A 174 11.54 12.38 1.60
CA LEU A 174 11.98 10.99 1.67
C LEU A 174 11.16 10.09 0.73
N GLY A 175 9.84 10.31 0.62
CA GLY A 175 9.03 9.59 -0.36
C GLY A 175 9.42 9.84 -1.82
N ARG A 176 9.97 11.04 -2.15
CA ARG A 176 10.52 11.33 -3.48
C ARG A 176 11.87 10.64 -3.69
N ILE A 177 12.71 10.60 -2.66
CA ILE A 177 14.00 9.88 -2.70
C ILE A 177 13.76 8.37 -2.85
N MET A 178 12.89 7.79 -2.06
CA MET A 178 12.52 6.36 -2.18
C MET A 178 12.02 6.02 -3.59
N LYS A 179 11.25 6.93 -4.21
CA LYS A 179 10.82 6.75 -5.60
C LYS A 179 11.98 6.86 -6.60
N TYR A 180 12.89 7.79 -6.39
CA TYR A 180 14.10 7.94 -7.19
C TYR A 180 14.99 6.68 -7.12
N LEU A 181 15.16 6.13 -5.91
CA LEU A 181 15.90 4.90 -5.65
C LEU A 181 15.13 3.62 -6.08
N ASN A 182 13.93 3.77 -6.63
CA ASN A 182 13.05 2.67 -7.03
C ASN A 182 12.75 1.65 -5.90
N ILE A 183 12.68 2.12 -4.66
CA ILE A 183 12.34 1.29 -3.49
C ILE A 183 10.91 1.56 -3.03
N LYS A 184 10.20 0.49 -2.66
CA LYS A 184 8.82 0.53 -2.20
C LYS A 184 8.62 -0.41 -1.02
N SER A 185 8.04 0.11 0.08
CA SER A 185 7.73 -0.71 1.24
C SER A 185 6.66 -1.75 0.94
N ILE A 186 6.77 -2.89 1.63
CA ILE A 186 5.74 -3.94 1.62
C ILE A 186 4.49 -3.38 2.30
N VAL A 187 3.39 -3.36 1.58
CA VAL A 187 2.12 -2.82 2.08
C VAL A 187 1.11 -3.95 2.23
N ARG A 188 0.42 -3.94 3.37
CA ARG A 188 -0.72 -4.83 3.61
C ARG A 188 -1.86 -4.50 2.63
N ASN A 189 -2.34 -5.50 1.89
CA ASN A 189 -3.51 -5.34 1.04
C ASN A 189 -4.75 -5.19 1.92
N LYS A 190 -5.52 -4.11 1.73
CA LYS A 190 -6.84 -3.96 2.37
C LYS A 190 -7.76 -5.03 1.80
N LYS A 191 -8.27 -5.92 2.66
CA LYS A 191 -9.37 -6.81 2.29
C LYS A 191 -10.63 -5.95 2.11
N LYS A 192 -11.43 -6.22 1.07
CA LYS A 192 -12.77 -5.65 0.95
C LYS A 192 -13.60 -6.08 2.18
N ALA A 193 -14.31 -5.15 2.78
CA ALA A 193 -15.21 -5.46 3.89
C ALA A 193 -16.23 -6.50 3.43
N ARG A 194 -16.34 -7.61 4.17
CA ARG A 194 -17.44 -8.58 3.98
C ARG A 194 -18.64 -8.09 4.76
N GLU A 195 -19.84 -8.17 4.18
CA GLU A 195 -21.10 -7.91 4.87
C GLU A 195 -21.27 -8.88 6.03
N LYS A 196 -21.66 -8.33 7.20
CA LYS A 196 -21.82 -9.10 8.43
C LYS A 196 -23.20 -9.74 8.45
N LYS A 197 -23.25 -11.08 8.69
CA LYS A 197 -24.47 -11.76 9.12
C LYS A 197 -24.58 -11.65 10.64
N ASN A 198 -25.69 -11.09 11.13
CA ASN A 198 -26.00 -11.03 12.55
C ASN A 198 -26.42 -12.43 13.04
N THR A 199 -25.72 -12.97 14.01
CA THR A 199 -26.13 -14.14 14.77
C THR A 199 -26.10 -13.79 16.26
N ASN A 200 -27.26 -13.96 16.91
CA ASN A 200 -27.44 -13.68 18.34
C ASN A 200 -27.03 -14.89 19.17
N PHE A 201 -25.90 -14.78 19.89
CA PHE A 201 -25.62 -15.57 21.10
C PHE A 201 -24.67 -14.77 21.98
N GLN A 202 -25.05 -14.48 23.23
CA GLN A 202 -24.29 -13.65 24.16
C GLN A 202 -23.66 -14.54 25.25
N LYS A 203 -22.32 -14.57 25.33
CA LYS A 203 -21.55 -14.75 26.56
C LYS A 203 -20.78 -13.46 26.84
N GLU A 204 -20.52 -13.16 28.12
CA GLU A 204 -20.07 -11.85 28.58
C GLU A 204 -18.75 -11.38 27.94
N ASP A 205 -18.79 -10.21 27.34
CA ASP A 205 -17.64 -9.43 26.92
C ASP A 205 -17.23 -8.52 28.08
N LEU A 206 -16.24 -8.95 28.86
CA LEU A 206 -15.72 -8.19 30.00
C LEU A 206 -14.91 -6.98 29.56
N VAL A 207 -14.39 -6.97 28.34
CA VAL A 207 -13.54 -5.89 27.82
C VAL A 207 -14.39 -4.72 27.33
N LYS A 208 -15.67 -4.93 26.94
CA LYS A 208 -16.66 -3.91 26.47
C LYS A 208 -16.09 -2.87 25.49
N ARG A 209 -15.04 -3.23 24.74
CA ARG A 209 -14.26 -2.34 23.83
C ARG A 209 -13.54 -1.19 24.51
N ASP A 210 -13.42 -1.18 25.81
CA ASP A 210 -12.62 -0.20 26.51
C ASP A 210 -11.13 -0.61 26.48
N PHE A 211 -10.53 -0.41 25.30
CA PHE A 211 -9.11 -0.70 25.04
C PHE A 211 -8.18 0.45 25.48
N ASN A 212 -8.76 1.56 25.95
CA ASN A 212 -8.05 2.76 26.36
C ASN A 212 -7.91 2.89 27.89
N ASP A 213 -8.42 1.92 28.63
CA ASP A 213 -8.34 1.93 30.08
C ASP A 213 -6.88 2.02 30.55
N LYS A 214 -6.63 2.90 31.52
CA LYS A 214 -5.30 3.10 32.12
C LYS A 214 -4.73 1.82 32.72
N ASP A 215 -5.60 0.88 33.10
CA ASP A 215 -5.27 -0.43 33.66
C ASP A 215 -5.14 -1.56 32.64
N SER A 216 -5.14 -1.26 31.36
CA SER A 216 -5.07 -2.28 30.28
C SER A 216 -3.79 -3.15 30.28
N ARG A 217 -2.87 -2.97 31.22
CA ARG A 217 -1.69 -3.86 31.40
C ARG A 217 -2.07 -5.30 31.67
N GLY A 218 -3.25 -5.55 32.26
CA GLY A 218 -3.75 -6.87 32.56
C GLY A 218 -4.52 -7.53 31.41
N ILE A 219 -4.78 -6.83 30.31
CA ILE A 219 -5.55 -7.38 29.20
C ILE A 219 -4.62 -7.97 28.14
N ILE A 220 -4.79 -9.26 27.89
CA ILE A 220 -4.11 -9.99 26.83
C ILE A 220 -5.13 -10.59 25.87
N ALA A 221 -4.78 -10.70 24.59
CA ALA A 221 -5.62 -11.36 23.60
C ALA A 221 -4.94 -12.59 23.04
N THR A 222 -5.72 -13.61 22.74
CA THR A 222 -5.25 -14.82 22.09
C THR A 222 -6.13 -15.22 20.95
N ASP A 223 -5.52 -15.82 19.94
CA ASP A 223 -6.22 -16.34 18.77
C ASP A 223 -5.35 -17.38 18.05
N VAL A 224 -5.95 -18.14 17.14
CA VAL A 224 -5.27 -19.11 16.27
C VAL A 224 -5.41 -18.71 14.83
N THR A 225 -4.29 -18.73 14.11
CA THR A 225 -4.30 -18.53 12.66
C THR A 225 -3.67 -19.74 11.94
N TYR A 226 -4.13 -19.99 10.72
CA TYR A 226 -3.55 -21.00 9.85
C TYR A 226 -2.51 -20.40 8.88
N ILE A 227 -1.48 -21.17 8.59
CA ILE A 227 -0.37 -20.84 7.68
C ILE A 227 -0.23 -22.04 6.72
N PRO A 228 0.07 -21.82 5.42
CA PRO A 228 0.32 -22.93 4.51
C PRO A 228 1.38 -23.88 5.05
N ALA A 229 1.16 -25.18 4.90
CA ALA A 229 2.12 -26.20 5.34
C ALA A 229 3.35 -26.21 4.43
N PRO A 230 4.56 -26.38 4.99
CA PRO A 230 5.77 -26.64 4.21
C PRO A 230 5.72 -28.02 3.51
N ALA A 231 6.55 -28.18 2.47
CA ALA A 231 6.54 -29.36 1.62
C ALA A 231 6.94 -30.67 2.33
N ASP A 232 7.73 -30.56 3.42
CA ASP A 232 8.13 -31.74 4.23
C ASP A 232 6.98 -32.31 5.06
N LEU A 233 5.87 -31.57 5.20
CA LEU A 233 4.68 -32.03 5.93
C LEU A 233 3.59 -32.50 4.95
N LYS A 234 3.36 -33.79 4.90
CA LYS A 234 2.23 -34.38 4.17
C LYS A 234 0.95 -34.30 5.00
N LEU A 235 0.33 -33.12 5.07
CA LEU A 235 -0.90 -32.91 5.83
C LEU A 235 -2.12 -32.91 4.92
N PHE A 236 -3.20 -33.55 5.37
CA PHE A 236 -4.49 -33.59 4.65
C PHE A 236 -5.05 -32.19 4.37
N GLN A 237 -4.89 -31.26 5.32
CA GLN A 237 -5.43 -29.90 5.20
C GLN A 237 -4.44 -28.87 4.60
N ASN A 238 -3.22 -29.26 4.26
CA ASN A 238 -2.15 -28.38 3.76
C ASN A 238 -1.91 -27.10 4.59
N HIS A 239 -2.23 -27.15 5.89
CA HIS A 239 -2.07 -26.01 6.81
C HIS A 239 -1.45 -26.46 8.12
N ILE A 240 -0.70 -25.55 8.73
CA ILE A 240 -0.28 -25.59 10.12
C ILE A 240 -0.95 -24.46 10.89
N PHE A 241 -0.97 -24.57 12.20
CA PHE A 241 -1.65 -23.64 13.09
C PHE A 241 -0.64 -22.91 13.97
N LEU A 242 -0.83 -21.60 14.09
CA LEU A 242 -0.07 -20.72 14.96
C LEU A 242 -1.04 -20.10 15.96
N SER A 243 -0.88 -20.41 17.24
CA SER A 243 -1.51 -19.69 18.34
C SER A 243 -0.54 -18.63 18.86
N ALA A 244 -1.04 -17.43 19.19
CA ALA A 244 -0.22 -16.37 19.79
C ALA A 244 -1.01 -15.61 20.86
N ILE A 245 -0.29 -14.98 21.78
CA ILE A 245 -0.83 -14.13 22.83
C ILE A 245 -0.17 -12.77 22.72
N ILE A 246 -1.00 -11.73 22.63
CA ILE A 246 -0.58 -10.33 22.54
C ILE A 246 -1.08 -9.55 23.76
N GLU A 247 -0.24 -8.70 24.31
CA GLU A 247 -0.64 -7.73 25.32
C GLU A 247 -1.27 -6.49 24.69
N TYR A 248 -2.45 -6.10 25.14
CA TYR A 248 -3.18 -4.98 24.56
C TYR A 248 -2.44 -3.65 24.67
N LYS A 249 -1.88 -3.33 25.82
CA LYS A 249 -1.25 -2.04 26.08
C LYS A 249 0.07 -1.86 25.32
N THR A 250 0.94 -2.83 25.40
CA THR A 250 2.30 -2.75 24.83
C THR A 250 2.37 -3.29 23.41
N LYS A 251 1.34 -3.99 22.93
CA LYS A 251 1.33 -4.74 21.67
C LYS A 251 2.43 -5.80 21.59
N ARG A 252 3.00 -6.21 22.72
CA ARG A 252 4.05 -7.21 22.80
C ARG A 252 3.47 -8.61 22.63
N ILE A 253 4.09 -9.43 21.83
CA ILE A 253 3.78 -10.86 21.77
C ILE A 253 4.47 -11.52 22.97
N LEU A 254 3.65 -12.05 23.86
CA LEU A 254 4.09 -12.67 25.12
C LEU A 254 4.42 -14.15 24.96
N GLY A 255 3.64 -14.86 24.14
CA GLY A 255 3.79 -16.27 23.89
C GLY A 255 3.26 -16.66 22.52
N TYR A 256 3.72 -17.80 22.02
CA TYR A 256 3.19 -18.42 20.81
C TYR A 256 3.48 -19.93 20.82
N SER A 257 2.70 -20.66 20.04
CA SER A 257 2.87 -22.10 19.81
C SER A 257 2.51 -22.43 18.35
N ILE A 258 3.22 -23.41 17.76
CA ILE A 258 3.01 -23.84 16.38
C ILE A 258 2.79 -25.35 16.38
N SER A 259 1.70 -25.81 15.75
CA SER A 259 1.34 -27.20 15.65
C SER A 259 0.77 -27.56 14.28
N THR A 260 0.80 -28.83 13.95
CA THR A 260 0.10 -29.41 12.80
C THR A 260 -1.39 -29.66 13.10
N LYS A 261 -1.81 -29.53 14.38
CA LYS A 261 -3.19 -29.74 14.82
C LYS A 261 -3.72 -28.48 15.47
N ASN A 262 -4.99 -28.15 15.21
CA ASN A 262 -5.71 -27.07 15.88
C ASN A 262 -6.50 -27.64 17.06
N ASP A 263 -5.81 -27.98 18.12
CA ASP A 263 -6.36 -28.62 19.30
C ASP A 263 -6.15 -27.81 20.57
N LEU A 264 -6.72 -28.29 21.67
CA LEU A 264 -6.59 -27.69 22.98
C LEU A 264 -5.11 -27.58 23.43
N LYS A 265 -4.29 -28.57 23.06
CA LYS A 265 -2.87 -28.57 23.40
C LYS A 265 -2.14 -27.35 22.82
N LEU A 266 -2.46 -26.95 21.59
CA LEU A 266 -1.85 -25.79 20.93
C LEU A 266 -1.99 -24.51 21.78
N VAL A 267 -3.18 -24.24 22.31
CA VAL A 267 -3.44 -23.02 23.09
C VAL A 267 -2.91 -23.13 24.52
N ILE A 268 -2.89 -24.30 25.10
CA ILE A 268 -2.27 -24.59 26.41
C ILE A 268 -0.76 -24.38 26.35
N ASP A 269 -0.10 -24.96 25.35
CA ASP A 269 1.34 -24.82 25.16
C ASP A 269 1.73 -23.38 24.91
N ASN A 270 0.88 -22.62 24.16
CA ASN A 270 1.07 -21.19 23.98
C ASN A 270 1.08 -20.45 25.31
N PHE A 271 0.09 -20.69 26.18
CA PHE A 271 0.01 -20.02 27.49
C PHE A 271 1.16 -20.42 28.42
N LYS A 272 1.54 -21.69 28.44
CA LYS A 272 2.69 -22.18 29.23
C LYS A 272 4.03 -21.60 28.76
N ASN A 273 4.16 -21.25 27.48
CA ASN A 273 5.36 -20.66 26.90
C ASN A 273 5.54 -19.18 27.19
N ILE A 274 4.60 -18.53 27.88
CA ILE A 274 4.74 -17.15 28.29
C ILE A 274 5.86 -17.07 29.36
N LYS A 275 6.91 -16.34 29.03
CA LYS A 275 7.97 -15.97 29.97
C LYS A 275 7.62 -14.65 30.65
N ASP A 276 7.98 -14.50 31.91
CA ASP A 276 7.84 -13.27 32.68
C ASP A 276 6.39 -12.75 32.81
N PHE A 277 5.44 -13.66 32.90
CA PHE A 277 4.04 -13.32 33.16
C PHE A 277 3.76 -13.37 34.69
N ASN A 278 4.36 -12.45 35.42
CA ASN A 278 4.16 -12.30 36.86
C ASN A 278 3.18 -11.15 37.09
N ARG A 279 1.86 -11.45 37.09
CA ARG A 279 0.79 -10.48 37.31
C ARG A 279 -0.17 -11.01 38.36
N ASP A 280 -0.58 -10.16 39.29
CA ASP A 280 -1.53 -10.50 40.33
C ASP A 280 -2.90 -10.87 39.79
N SER A 281 -3.30 -10.25 38.68
CA SER A 281 -4.53 -10.59 37.95
C SER A 281 -4.45 -10.15 36.47
N PHE A 282 -5.19 -10.82 35.60
CA PHE A 282 -5.26 -10.47 34.18
C PHE A 282 -6.57 -10.93 33.54
N ILE A 283 -6.89 -10.36 32.38
CA ILE A 283 -8.00 -10.80 31.53
C ILE A 283 -7.41 -11.33 30.22
N ILE A 284 -7.75 -12.58 29.87
CA ILE A 284 -7.43 -13.16 28.56
C ILE A 284 -8.67 -13.12 27.67
N HIS A 285 -8.58 -12.38 26.57
CA HIS A 285 -9.66 -12.23 25.62
C HIS A 285 -9.43 -13.11 24.38
N SER A 286 -10.46 -13.84 23.97
CA SER A 286 -10.42 -14.74 22.80
C SER A 286 -11.75 -14.71 22.04
N ASP A 287 -11.79 -15.37 20.89
CA ASP A 287 -13.03 -15.75 20.24
C ASP A 287 -13.70 -16.96 20.96
N HIS A 288 -14.85 -17.42 20.45
CA HIS A 288 -15.57 -18.59 20.98
C HIS A 288 -15.05 -19.90 20.40
N GLY A 289 -13.77 -20.00 20.04
CA GLY A 289 -13.18 -21.26 19.61
C GLY A 289 -13.34 -22.35 20.68
N TYR A 290 -13.60 -23.60 20.27
CA TYR A 290 -13.81 -24.72 21.20
C TYR A 290 -12.64 -24.93 22.17
N GLN A 291 -11.41 -24.56 21.77
CA GLN A 291 -10.21 -24.63 22.60
C GLN A 291 -10.32 -23.71 23.82
N TYR A 292 -10.85 -22.49 23.60
CA TYR A 292 -10.95 -21.45 24.64
C TYR A 292 -12.15 -21.63 25.54
N THR A 293 -13.21 -22.30 25.06
CA THR A 293 -14.43 -22.59 25.84
C THR A 293 -14.34 -23.88 26.65
N SER A 294 -13.25 -24.65 26.48
CA SER A 294 -13.05 -25.89 27.25
C SER A 294 -12.85 -25.60 28.73
N LYS A 295 -13.50 -26.41 29.58
CA LYS A 295 -13.38 -26.28 31.04
C LYS A 295 -11.91 -26.32 31.48
N TYR A 296 -11.11 -27.21 30.92
CA TYR A 296 -9.68 -27.36 31.25
C TYR A 296 -8.91 -26.05 31.02
N TYR A 297 -9.17 -25.37 29.89
CA TYR A 297 -8.51 -24.09 29.59
C TYR A 297 -8.92 -22.99 30.57
N ILE A 298 -10.22 -22.90 30.87
CA ILE A 298 -10.75 -21.90 31.81
C ILE A 298 -10.16 -22.12 33.19
N ASP A 299 -10.22 -23.37 33.73
CA ASP A 299 -9.66 -23.73 35.03
C ASP A 299 -8.16 -23.42 35.12
N MET A 300 -7.42 -23.65 34.02
CA MET A 300 -5.98 -23.34 33.98
C MET A 300 -5.71 -21.81 34.08
N ILE A 301 -6.52 -20.98 33.42
CA ILE A 301 -6.42 -19.53 33.48
C ILE A 301 -6.78 -19.02 34.87
N GLU A 302 -7.88 -19.50 35.45
CA GLU A 302 -8.36 -19.11 36.78
C GLU A 302 -7.37 -19.47 37.88
N ARG A 303 -6.70 -20.63 37.81
CA ARG A 303 -5.61 -21.01 38.74
C ARG A 303 -4.43 -20.05 38.69
N LYS A 304 -4.31 -19.26 37.65
CA LYS A 304 -3.27 -18.22 37.49
C LYS A 304 -3.82 -16.81 37.79
N ASN A 305 -4.93 -16.71 38.52
CA ASN A 305 -5.64 -15.46 38.80
C ASN A 305 -6.08 -14.69 37.53
N GLY A 306 -6.29 -15.40 36.41
CA GLY A 306 -6.79 -14.83 35.16
C GLY A 306 -8.33 -14.96 35.07
N LYS A 307 -8.93 -14.08 34.30
CA LYS A 307 -10.35 -14.15 33.91
C LYS A 307 -10.45 -14.33 32.39
N VAL A 308 -11.29 -15.26 31.96
CA VAL A 308 -11.52 -15.47 30.52
C VAL A 308 -12.64 -14.56 30.06
N SER A 309 -12.39 -13.83 28.98
CA SER A 309 -13.34 -12.95 28.29
C SER A 309 -13.52 -13.41 26.84
N PHE A 310 -14.76 -13.41 26.37
CA PHE A 310 -15.06 -13.83 25.01
C PHE A 310 -15.55 -12.67 24.16
N SER A 311 -15.11 -12.60 22.90
CA SER A 311 -15.64 -11.66 21.92
C SER A 311 -17.12 -11.95 21.63
N ARG A 312 -17.89 -10.94 21.22
CA ARG A 312 -19.26 -11.15 20.78
C ARG A 312 -19.29 -12.00 19.51
N VAL A 313 -20.23 -12.96 19.46
CA VAL A 313 -20.36 -13.85 18.30
C VAL A 313 -20.49 -13.06 17.01
N GLY A 314 -19.62 -13.35 16.03
CA GLY A 314 -19.60 -12.68 14.73
C GLY A 314 -18.98 -11.27 14.71
N ASN A 315 -18.37 -10.81 15.80
CA ASN A 315 -17.79 -9.48 15.88
C ASN A 315 -16.26 -9.51 15.98
N SER A 316 -15.58 -9.60 14.83
CA SER A 316 -14.11 -9.60 14.73
C SER A 316 -13.43 -8.34 15.26
N LEU A 317 -14.19 -7.28 15.57
CA LEU A 317 -13.62 -6.05 16.12
C LEU A 317 -13.15 -6.20 17.56
N ASP A 318 -13.68 -7.18 18.28
CA ASP A 318 -13.39 -7.37 19.69
C ASP A 318 -12.01 -8.04 19.89
N ASN A 319 -11.47 -8.78 18.90
CA ASN A 319 -10.14 -9.39 18.93
C ASN A 319 -9.15 -8.73 17.92
N ARG A 320 -9.34 -7.45 17.64
CA ARG A 320 -8.66 -6.70 16.59
C ARG A 320 -7.13 -6.69 16.67
N GLU A 321 -6.57 -6.66 17.87
CA GLU A 321 -5.11 -6.49 18.05
C GLU A 321 -4.34 -7.72 17.58
N ILE A 322 -4.79 -8.92 17.95
CA ILE A 322 -4.14 -10.16 17.54
C ILE A 322 -4.40 -10.46 16.05
N GLU A 323 -5.61 -10.16 15.54
CA GLU A 323 -5.91 -10.28 14.10
C GLU A 323 -5.03 -9.35 13.27
N TYR A 324 -4.82 -8.11 13.75
CA TYR A 324 -3.91 -7.16 13.10
C TYR A 324 -2.48 -7.69 13.08
N TRP A 325 -2.00 -8.23 14.19
CA TRP A 325 -0.66 -8.81 14.27
C TRP A 325 -0.47 -9.99 13.30
N PHE A 326 -1.42 -10.93 13.26
CA PHE A 326 -1.39 -12.03 12.28
C PHE A 326 -1.35 -11.51 10.83
N SER A 327 -2.11 -10.49 10.55
CA SER A 327 -2.11 -9.87 9.23
C SER A 327 -0.75 -9.21 8.90
N CYS A 328 -0.08 -8.62 9.89
CA CYS A 328 1.28 -8.09 9.73
C CYS A 328 2.28 -9.22 9.46
N LEU A 329 2.30 -10.27 10.28
CA LEU A 329 3.16 -11.45 10.08
C LEU A 329 3.00 -12.02 8.66
N LYS A 330 1.76 -12.29 8.24
CA LYS A 330 1.46 -12.84 6.93
C LYS A 330 1.90 -11.94 5.78
N SER A 331 1.68 -10.64 5.88
CA SER A 331 1.98 -9.70 4.79
C SER A 331 3.44 -9.23 4.75
N GLU A 332 4.05 -9.02 5.90
CA GLU A 332 5.39 -8.44 6.01
C GLU A 332 6.49 -9.50 5.83
N TRP A 333 6.21 -10.76 6.24
CA TRP A 333 7.21 -11.82 6.31
C TRP A 333 6.84 -13.05 5.50
N LEU A 334 5.68 -13.67 5.75
CA LEU A 334 5.31 -14.96 5.20
C LEU A 334 4.90 -14.91 3.72
N LYS A 335 4.47 -13.76 3.20
CA LYS A 335 4.07 -13.61 1.79
C LYS A 335 5.21 -13.92 0.79
N LYS A 336 6.46 -13.80 1.22
CA LYS A 336 7.65 -14.04 0.38
C LYS A 336 8.19 -15.46 0.51
N VAL A 337 7.62 -16.27 1.39
CA VAL A 337 8.08 -17.63 1.65
C VAL A 337 7.60 -18.55 0.53
N ASP A 338 8.53 -19.30 -0.03
CA ASP A 338 8.23 -20.39 -0.93
C ASP A 338 8.07 -21.68 -0.09
N TYR A 339 6.81 -22.01 0.21
CA TYR A 339 6.46 -23.15 1.05
C TYR A 339 6.84 -24.51 0.44
N SER A 340 7.13 -24.56 -0.87
CA SER A 340 7.60 -25.78 -1.53
C SER A 340 9.07 -26.09 -1.26
N LYS A 341 9.84 -25.14 -0.77
CA LYS A 341 11.28 -25.22 -0.56
C LYS A 341 11.72 -25.11 0.89
N ILE A 342 10.79 -24.90 1.80
CA ILE A 342 11.09 -24.70 3.23
C ILE A 342 10.60 -25.90 4.03
N THR A 343 11.35 -26.25 5.06
CA THR A 343 10.96 -27.28 6.04
C THR A 343 10.15 -26.68 7.18
N PHE A 344 9.44 -27.53 7.92
CA PHE A 344 8.67 -27.10 9.09
C PHE A 344 9.54 -26.44 10.16
N ASN A 345 10.75 -26.93 10.38
CA ASN A 345 11.67 -26.36 11.34
C ASN A 345 12.21 -24.99 10.89
N GLU A 346 12.45 -24.81 9.61
CA GLU A 346 12.84 -23.50 9.06
C GLU A 346 11.69 -22.47 9.15
N LEU A 347 10.46 -22.91 8.88
CA LEU A 347 9.29 -22.05 9.04
C LEU A 347 9.10 -21.63 10.50
N LYS A 348 9.27 -22.54 11.47
CA LYS A 348 9.28 -22.20 12.90
C LYS A 348 10.33 -21.16 13.24
N LYS A 349 11.57 -21.31 12.75
CA LYS A 349 12.66 -20.35 12.93
C LYS A 349 12.31 -18.99 12.34
N LEU A 350 11.73 -18.95 11.14
CA LEU A 350 11.28 -17.71 10.50
C LEU A 350 10.22 -16.97 11.32
N ILE A 351 9.22 -17.68 11.83
CA ILE A 351 8.17 -17.09 12.67
C ILE A 351 8.79 -16.56 13.98
N HIS A 352 9.68 -17.33 14.60
CA HIS A 352 10.40 -16.89 15.81
C HIS A 352 11.21 -15.61 15.55
N GLN A 353 11.97 -15.54 14.46
CA GLN A 353 12.72 -14.35 14.08
C GLN A 353 11.82 -13.13 13.84
N TYR A 354 10.61 -13.34 13.24
CA TYR A 354 9.65 -12.26 13.10
C TYR A 354 9.17 -11.74 14.45
N ILE A 355 8.84 -12.63 15.40
CA ILE A 355 8.35 -12.25 16.72
C ILE A 355 9.40 -11.45 17.48
N ILE A 356 10.66 -11.89 17.44
CA ILE A 356 11.78 -11.15 18.04
C ILE A 356 11.91 -9.77 17.38
N TRP A 357 11.95 -9.71 16.06
CA TRP A 357 12.06 -8.45 15.34
C TRP A 357 10.86 -7.54 15.60
N TYR A 358 9.64 -8.09 15.64
CA TYR A 358 8.42 -7.35 15.96
C TYR A 358 8.45 -6.74 17.34
N ASN A 359 8.82 -7.52 18.36
CA ASN A 359 8.88 -7.05 19.74
C ASN A 359 10.00 -6.02 19.98
N ILE A 360 11.19 -6.25 19.40
CA ILE A 360 12.39 -5.47 19.76
C ILE A 360 12.61 -4.29 18.78
N LYS A 361 12.29 -4.44 17.50
CA LYS A 361 12.70 -3.47 16.46
C LYS A 361 11.55 -2.78 15.74
N ARG A 362 10.37 -3.41 15.65
CA ARG A 362 9.27 -2.88 14.84
C ARG A 362 8.58 -1.71 15.53
N ILE A 363 8.90 -0.48 15.10
CA ILE A 363 8.25 0.74 15.62
C ILE A 363 6.79 0.85 15.19
N GLN A 364 5.93 1.40 16.07
CA GLN A 364 4.49 1.56 15.84
C GLN A 364 4.03 2.94 16.27
N SER A 365 3.17 3.58 15.48
CA SER A 365 2.65 4.92 15.79
C SER A 365 1.79 4.96 17.05
N VAL A 366 1.09 3.87 17.35
CA VAL A 366 0.25 3.72 18.56
C VAL A 366 1.09 3.54 19.84
N LEU A 367 2.39 3.35 19.72
CA LEU A 367 3.36 3.21 20.80
C LEU A 367 4.40 4.36 20.77
N ASP A 368 3.98 5.55 20.37
CA ASP A 368 4.85 6.73 20.24
C ASP A 368 6.13 6.46 19.44
N TRP A 369 5.97 5.72 18.35
CA TRP A 369 7.05 5.31 17.46
C TRP A 369 8.15 4.45 18.12
N LYS A 370 7.80 3.79 19.22
CA LYS A 370 8.66 2.80 19.87
C LYS A 370 8.30 1.38 19.42
N SER A 371 9.21 0.45 19.65
CA SER A 371 8.90 -0.98 19.54
C SER A 371 8.06 -1.43 20.75
N PRO A 372 7.33 -2.56 20.66
CA PRO A 372 6.60 -3.11 21.79
C PRO A 372 7.43 -3.25 23.08
N GLN A 373 8.67 -3.71 22.97
CA GLN A 373 9.57 -3.88 24.09
C GLN A 373 10.01 -2.53 24.69
N GLN A 374 10.45 -1.59 23.86
CA GLN A 374 10.84 -0.25 24.32
C GLN A 374 9.68 0.49 25.00
N TYR A 375 8.47 0.32 24.47
CA TYR A 375 7.29 0.92 25.08
C TYR A 375 6.94 0.26 26.42
N ALA A 376 7.06 -1.08 26.52
CA ALA A 376 6.85 -1.80 27.76
C ALA A 376 7.83 -1.35 28.85
N GLU A 377 9.10 -1.21 28.53
CA GLU A 377 10.14 -0.73 29.44
C GLU A 377 9.84 0.70 29.92
N MET A 378 9.43 1.60 29.02
CA MET A 378 9.11 2.99 29.37
C MET A 378 7.92 3.12 30.34
N ILE A 379 6.91 2.23 30.26
CA ILE A 379 5.73 2.31 31.15
C ILE A 379 5.89 1.52 32.45
N GLN A 380 6.99 0.77 32.61
CA GLN A 380 7.35 0.08 33.85
C GLN A 380 8.21 0.95 34.78
N CYS A 381 8.87 1.97 34.22
CA CYS A 381 9.53 3.03 34.99
C CYS A 381 8.52 4.08 35.44
#